data_c1ea1aa98a49b62ef538e5388ab55e98
#
_entry.id   c1ea1aa98a49b62ef538e5388ab55e98
#
_cell.length_a   1.000
_cell.length_b   1.000
_cell.length_c   1.000
_cell.angle_alpha   90.00
_cell.angle_beta   90.00
_cell.angle_gamma   90.00
#
_symmetry.space_group_name_H-M   'P 1'
#
loop_
_entity.id
_entity.type
_entity.pdbx_description
1 polymer ?
#
loop_
_entity_poly.entity_id
_entity_poly.type
_entity_poly.pdbx_seq_one_letter_code
_entity_poly.pdbx_strand_id
1 'polypeptide(L)'
;MKKLLTFSILTYLLFTINSSAVIQNSNEDIIENEKILKIGVLLPLSGKFQDMGQSFLKAIQLALFDIGNENIKIYPRDSKANALDTYLSAKEFEELGVKVVIGPIFHESLERLNEINNITFISLTNKTKRIPKNTVAFGININSQIDTLKKYFDEIKVSKTLLLSPKSQFTNQAEIITNSELKFHKIFFYNTNAKKITSEIKKITNYQERKKDLERRIKILEKSDLYKHEQELKELEQKYTLGKVNFDSVLVLDFGERLKSVLTSFMFSDVSSNEVNFFTLNQWFDETFFNENALQNLHFPAIDFDNLKKFKKKYLDIFEEEPNQVSILAYDALGLIYYCWFNNDAQFKPDQLYNKNGFKGLHGKFIIKDNLSKHQLKIYKVSDKKFLKVY
;
A
#
# COMPACT_ATOMS: atom_id res chain seq x y z
N MET A 1 40.78 26.08 38.00
CA MET A 1 41.66 27.13 37.42
C MET A 1 41.05 27.53 36.09
N LYS A 2 40.21 28.48 36.05
CA LYS A 2 40.29 29.92 35.69
C LYS A 2 41.23 30.22 34.54
N LYS A 3 40.62 30.68 33.44
CA LYS A 3 40.96 31.82 32.56
C LYS A 3 39.91 31.78 31.42
N LEU A 4 38.97 32.59 31.29
CA LEU A 4 38.67 34.04 31.17
C LEU A 4 39.60 34.83 30.23
N LEU A 5 38.92 35.60 29.43
CA LEU A 5 39.26 36.87 28.74
C LEU A 5 39.63 36.71 27.26
N THR A 6 39.20 37.61 26.34
CA THR A 6 38.71 38.98 26.48
C THR A 6 38.06 39.42 25.16
N PHE A 7 37.08 40.27 25.28
CA PHE A 7 36.47 41.25 24.39
C PHE A 7 37.49 42.23 23.79
N SER A 8 37.31 42.64 22.55
CA SER A 8 37.73 43.93 22.00
C SER A 8 37.04 44.15 20.65
N ILE A 9 35.98 44.90 20.52
CA ILE A 9 35.71 46.34 20.35
C ILE A 9 36.44 46.95 19.15
N LEU A 10 35.61 47.27 18.13
CA LEU A 10 35.39 48.51 17.40
C LEU A 10 36.57 49.13 16.60
N THR A 11 36.35 49.23 15.28
CA THR A 11 36.59 50.52 14.59
C THR A 11 35.69 50.67 13.35
N TYR A 12 34.84 51.69 13.42
CA TYR A 12 34.13 52.28 12.30
C TYR A 12 35.14 52.87 11.32
N LEU A 13 35.00 52.56 10.03
CA LEU A 13 35.53 53.43 8.98
C LEU A 13 34.45 53.70 7.94
N LEU A 14 33.91 54.88 7.99
CA LEU A 14 33.09 55.50 6.97
C LEU A 14 33.94 55.72 5.71
N PHE A 15 33.52 55.10 4.61
CA PHE A 15 33.85 55.56 3.27
C PHE A 15 32.59 55.79 2.47
N THR A 16 32.27 57.04 2.30
CA THR A 16 31.35 57.52 1.27
C THR A 16 32.06 57.47 -0.07
N ILE A 17 31.50 56.74 -1.04
CA ILE A 17 31.79 56.96 -2.46
C ILE A 17 30.59 56.58 -3.32
N ASN A 18 30.03 57.58 -3.96
CA ASN A 18 29.43 57.65 -5.30
C ASN A 18 28.41 56.60 -5.75
N SER A 19 27.22 57.10 -5.86
CA SER A 19 26.16 56.61 -6.76
C SER A 19 26.67 56.51 -8.20
N SER A 20 26.79 55.27 -8.66
CA SER A 20 26.66 54.96 -10.06
C SER A 20 25.51 53.98 -10.14
N ALA A 21 24.39 54.43 -10.69
CA ALA A 21 23.26 53.57 -11.01
C ALA A 21 23.72 52.54 -12.03
N VAL A 22 23.91 51.32 -11.58
CA VAL A 22 23.96 50.14 -12.46
C VAL A 22 22.57 49.52 -12.41
N ILE A 23 21.77 49.87 -13.42
CA ILE A 23 20.63 49.05 -13.82
C ILE A 23 21.24 47.76 -14.36
N GLN A 24 21.39 46.77 -13.48
CA GLN A 24 21.68 45.39 -13.88
C GLN A 24 20.98 44.44 -12.92
N ASN A 25 20.24 43.52 -13.53
CA ASN A 25 19.76 42.26 -13.00
C ASN A 25 18.36 42.18 -12.37
N SER A 26 17.33 42.70 -13.07
CA SER A 26 15.99 42.15 -12.90
C SER A 26 15.79 40.79 -13.62
N ASN A 27 16.72 40.40 -14.50
CA ASN A 27 16.61 39.14 -15.24
C ASN A 27 17.30 37.95 -14.55
N GLU A 28 18.33 38.18 -13.71
CA GLU A 28 18.97 37.06 -12.98
C GLU A 28 18.12 36.58 -11.80
N ASP A 29 17.45 37.47 -11.09
CA ASP A 29 16.53 37.11 -9.99
C ASP A 29 15.29 36.34 -10.50
N ILE A 30 14.81 36.67 -11.71
CA ILE A 30 13.70 35.95 -12.35
C ILE A 30 14.14 34.56 -12.82
N ILE A 31 15.34 34.43 -13.34
CA ILE A 31 15.92 33.17 -13.80
C ILE A 31 16.27 32.25 -12.62
N GLU A 32 16.73 32.81 -11.50
CA GLU A 32 17.05 32.03 -10.30
C GLU A 32 15.80 31.53 -9.58
N ASN A 33 14.70 32.29 -9.57
CA ASN A 33 13.42 31.86 -9.05
C ASN A 33 12.72 30.79 -9.89
N GLU A 34 12.96 30.73 -11.20
CA GLU A 34 12.44 29.66 -12.08
C GLU A 34 13.10 28.31 -11.85
N LYS A 35 14.29 28.28 -11.27
CA LYS A 35 15.05 27.07 -10.96
C LYS A 35 14.69 26.42 -9.61
N ILE A 36 13.90 27.06 -8.76
CA ILE A 36 13.53 26.53 -7.46
C ILE A 36 12.27 25.66 -7.58
N LEU A 37 12.39 24.39 -7.20
CA LEU A 37 11.27 23.47 -7.09
C LEU A 37 10.57 23.65 -5.72
N LYS A 38 9.43 24.34 -5.72
CA LYS A 38 8.58 24.49 -4.53
C LYS A 38 7.58 23.34 -4.46
N ILE A 39 7.64 22.52 -3.40
CA ILE A 39 6.76 21.39 -3.17
C ILE A 39 5.95 21.61 -1.89
N GLY A 40 4.63 21.61 -2.01
CA GLY A 40 3.76 21.55 -0.85
C GLY A 40 3.71 20.10 -0.29
N VAL A 41 3.61 19.98 1.02
CA VAL A 41 3.42 18.70 1.69
C VAL A 41 2.21 18.81 2.58
N LEU A 42 1.16 18.05 2.27
CA LEU A 42 -0.15 18.15 2.88
C LEU A 42 -0.49 16.84 3.60
N LEU A 43 -0.17 16.78 4.88
CA LEU A 43 -0.24 15.58 5.72
C LEU A 43 -1.00 15.87 7.02
N PRO A 44 -1.59 14.87 7.67
CA PRO A 44 -2.20 15.04 8.99
C PRO A 44 -1.09 15.14 10.06
N LEU A 45 -0.65 16.36 10.36
CA LEU A 45 0.45 16.61 11.29
C LEU A 45 -0.01 16.79 12.74
N SER A 46 -1.32 16.76 12.98
CA SER A 46 -1.95 16.79 14.30
C SER A 46 -3.13 15.82 14.42
N GLY A 47 -3.63 15.62 15.64
CA GLY A 47 -4.80 14.80 15.94
C GLY A 47 -4.53 13.30 15.82
N LYS A 48 -5.59 12.52 15.56
CA LYS A 48 -5.59 11.05 15.60
C LYS A 48 -4.55 10.39 14.67
N PHE A 49 -4.21 11.04 13.57
CA PHE A 49 -3.34 10.49 12.53
C PHE A 49 -1.97 11.17 12.49
N GLN A 50 -1.61 11.89 13.56
CA GLN A 50 -0.36 12.64 13.65
C GLN A 50 0.87 11.76 13.44
N ASP A 51 0.96 10.60 14.11
CA ASP A 51 2.11 9.69 13.99
C ASP A 51 2.31 9.21 12.55
N MET A 52 1.20 8.89 11.88
CA MET A 52 1.24 8.56 10.45
C MET A 52 1.76 9.74 9.63
N GLY A 53 1.21 10.94 9.81
CA GLY A 53 1.62 12.14 9.08
C GLY A 53 3.09 12.48 9.29
N GLN A 54 3.58 12.39 10.53
CA GLN A 54 4.99 12.61 10.86
C GLN A 54 5.89 11.58 10.19
N SER A 55 5.51 10.31 10.18
CA SER A 55 6.27 9.27 9.49
C SER A 55 6.38 9.52 7.98
N PHE A 56 5.32 10.01 7.36
CA PHE A 56 5.35 10.38 5.94
C PHE A 56 6.22 11.61 5.69
N LEU A 57 6.16 12.62 6.57
CA LEU A 57 7.02 13.81 6.47
C LEU A 57 8.50 13.43 6.59
N LYS A 58 8.86 12.58 7.55
CA LYS A 58 10.23 12.06 7.70
C LYS A 58 10.68 11.26 6.47
N ALA A 59 9.79 10.49 5.84
CA ALA A 59 10.11 9.78 4.60
C ALA A 59 10.41 10.76 3.45
N ILE A 60 9.69 11.89 3.36
CA ILE A 60 9.97 12.97 2.41
C ILE A 60 11.32 13.63 2.72
N GLN A 61 11.61 13.90 4.00
CA GLN A 61 12.91 14.45 4.42
C GLN A 61 14.06 13.51 4.07
N LEU A 62 13.87 12.19 4.25
CA LEU A 62 14.83 11.18 3.85
C LEU A 62 15.11 11.21 2.33
N ALA A 63 14.05 11.32 1.52
CA ALA A 63 14.18 11.44 0.07
C ALA A 63 14.88 12.74 -0.34
N LEU A 64 14.58 13.86 0.34
CA LEU A 64 15.23 15.14 0.11
C LEU A 64 16.74 15.07 0.41
N PHE A 65 17.09 14.43 1.52
CA PHE A 65 18.49 14.18 1.88
C PHE A 65 19.21 13.35 0.81
N ASP A 66 18.57 12.29 0.30
CA ASP A 66 19.14 11.42 -0.73
C ASP A 66 19.31 12.10 -2.09
N ILE A 67 18.40 13.00 -2.43
CA ILE A 67 18.47 13.80 -3.66
C ILE A 67 19.62 14.81 -3.57
N GLY A 68 19.84 15.43 -2.40
CA GLY A 68 20.94 16.35 -2.15
C GLY A 68 20.93 17.61 -3.04
N ASN A 69 19.75 18.06 -3.49
CA ASN A 69 19.61 19.23 -4.36
C ASN A 69 19.05 20.42 -3.56
N GLU A 70 19.83 21.49 -3.43
CA GLU A 70 19.51 22.70 -2.65
C GLU A 70 18.37 23.53 -3.28
N ASN A 71 18.06 23.31 -4.56
CA ASN A 71 16.98 24.01 -5.27
C ASN A 71 15.59 23.44 -4.96
N ILE A 72 15.46 22.47 -4.05
CA ILE A 72 14.17 21.93 -3.62
C ILE A 72 13.77 22.57 -2.30
N LYS A 73 12.58 23.17 -2.26
CA LYS A 73 11.99 23.75 -1.04
C LYS A 73 10.67 23.08 -0.70
N ILE A 74 10.59 22.51 0.51
CA ILE A 74 9.42 21.80 1.02
C ILE A 74 8.61 22.69 1.96
N TYR A 75 7.31 22.78 1.72
CA TYR A 75 6.36 23.56 2.51
C TYR A 75 5.33 22.61 3.17
N PRO A 76 5.57 22.16 4.41
CA PRO A 76 4.60 21.30 5.10
C PRO A 76 3.41 22.09 5.63
N ARG A 77 2.21 21.50 5.53
CA ARG A 77 0.95 21.99 6.11
C ARG A 77 0.16 20.83 6.69
N ASP A 78 -0.56 21.15 7.74
CA ASP A 78 -1.41 20.17 8.43
C ASP A 78 -2.78 20.08 7.75
N SER A 79 -3.09 18.92 7.17
CA SER A 79 -4.40 18.64 6.60
C SER A 79 -5.47 18.29 7.63
N LYS A 80 -5.06 18.02 8.87
CA LYS A 80 -5.91 17.49 9.96
C LYS A 80 -6.81 16.33 9.53
N ALA A 81 -6.46 15.66 8.42
CA ALA A 81 -7.22 14.56 7.81
C ALA A 81 -8.66 14.93 7.41
N ASN A 82 -8.95 16.19 7.07
CA ASN A 82 -10.28 16.61 6.64
C ASN A 82 -10.22 17.54 5.40
N ALA A 83 -11.37 17.68 4.73
CA ALA A 83 -11.46 18.41 3.47
C ALA A 83 -11.26 19.92 3.62
N LEU A 84 -11.75 20.53 4.72
CA LEU A 84 -11.68 21.97 4.91
C LEU A 84 -10.26 22.47 5.17
N ASP A 85 -9.56 21.87 6.14
CA ASP A 85 -8.17 22.27 6.44
C ASP A 85 -7.25 21.95 5.26
N THR A 86 -7.49 20.84 4.55
CA THR A 86 -6.80 20.49 3.30
C THR A 86 -6.98 21.58 2.23
N TYR A 87 -8.20 22.06 2.03
CA TYR A 87 -8.52 23.11 1.06
C TYR A 87 -7.86 24.45 1.44
N LEU A 88 -7.95 24.84 2.71
CA LEU A 88 -7.34 26.10 3.19
C LEU A 88 -5.82 26.09 3.01
N SER A 89 -5.16 25.00 3.37
CA SER A 89 -3.73 24.81 3.15
C SER A 89 -3.37 24.83 1.66
N ALA A 90 -4.22 24.26 0.81
CA ALA A 90 -4.01 24.27 -0.64
C ALA A 90 -4.10 25.71 -1.21
N LYS A 91 -4.96 26.56 -0.66
CA LYS A 91 -5.01 28.00 -1.01
C LYS A 91 -3.71 28.73 -0.64
N GLU A 92 -3.15 28.48 0.54
CA GLU A 92 -1.85 29.04 0.92
C GLU A 92 -0.74 28.61 -0.05
N PHE A 93 -0.79 27.38 -0.57
CA PHE A 93 0.17 26.92 -1.57
C PHE A 93 0.02 27.65 -2.91
N GLU A 94 -1.20 28.03 -3.33
CA GLU A 94 -1.41 28.87 -4.52
C GLU A 94 -0.69 30.23 -4.34
N GLU A 95 -0.84 30.86 -3.18
CA GLU A 95 -0.20 32.16 -2.84
C GLU A 95 1.34 32.07 -2.81
N LEU A 96 1.88 30.92 -2.35
CA LEU A 96 3.32 30.66 -2.33
C LEU A 96 3.90 30.29 -3.71
N GLY A 97 3.03 30.16 -4.73
CA GLY A 97 3.43 29.76 -6.09
C GLY A 97 3.85 28.29 -6.20
N VAL A 98 3.40 27.43 -5.29
CA VAL A 98 3.59 25.97 -5.35
C VAL A 98 2.82 25.41 -6.53
N LYS A 99 3.44 24.52 -7.31
CA LYS A 99 2.82 23.88 -8.49
C LYS A 99 2.50 22.39 -8.26
N VAL A 100 3.12 21.77 -7.27
CA VAL A 100 2.94 20.36 -6.95
C VAL A 100 2.93 20.13 -5.45
N VAL A 101 2.04 19.24 -5.01
CA VAL A 101 1.82 18.92 -3.59
C VAL A 101 1.88 17.40 -3.40
N ILE A 102 2.62 16.94 -2.41
CA ILE A 102 2.57 15.54 -1.93
C ILE A 102 1.50 15.44 -0.85
N GLY A 103 0.52 14.56 -1.06
CA GLY A 103 -0.65 14.44 -0.20
C GLY A 103 -1.92 14.98 -0.87
N PRO A 104 -3.04 14.95 -0.16
CA PRO A 104 -3.25 14.35 1.17
C PRO A 104 -3.23 12.80 1.13
N ILE A 105 -3.27 12.16 2.33
CA ILE A 105 -3.31 10.70 2.45
C ILE A 105 -4.74 10.17 2.29
N PHE A 106 -5.70 10.81 2.95
CA PHE A 106 -7.07 10.33 3.03
C PHE A 106 -7.93 10.81 1.87
N HIS A 107 -8.79 9.92 1.40
CA HIS A 107 -9.67 10.19 0.26
C HIS A 107 -10.68 11.33 0.57
N GLU A 108 -11.19 11.36 1.77
CA GLU A 108 -12.15 12.37 2.23
C GLU A 108 -11.55 13.78 2.19
N SER A 109 -10.25 13.89 2.33
CA SER A 109 -9.50 15.16 2.22
C SER A 109 -9.44 15.71 0.78
N LEU A 110 -9.79 14.90 -0.24
CA LEU A 110 -9.75 15.32 -1.64
C LEU A 110 -10.97 16.14 -2.08
N GLU A 111 -12.05 16.13 -1.30
CA GLU A 111 -13.40 16.55 -1.74
C GLU A 111 -13.44 17.93 -2.40
N ARG A 112 -12.63 18.88 -1.91
CA ARG A 112 -12.61 20.26 -2.40
C ARG A 112 -11.39 20.63 -3.26
N LEU A 113 -10.50 19.70 -3.54
CA LEU A 113 -9.28 20.00 -4.29
C LEU A 113 -9.51 20.35 -5.77
N ASN A 114 -10.67 19.97 -6.32
CA ASN A 114 -11.08 20.41 -7.67
C ASN A 114 -11.38 21.91 -7.78
N GLU A 115 -11.51 22.63 -6.64
CA GLU A 115 -11.65 24.10 -6.58
C GLU A 115 -10.28 24.80 -6.67
N ILE A 116 -9.17 24.08 -6.52
CA ILE A 116 -7.81 24.60 -6.60
C ILE A 116 -7.31 24.50 -8.03
N ASN A 117 -6.88 25.61 -8.57
CA ASN A 117 -6.31 25.67 -9.90
C ASN A 117 -4.78 25.70 -9.85
N ASN A 118 -4.11 25.33 -10.92
CA ASN A 118 -2.66 25.45 -11.09
C ASN A 118 -1.79 24.62 -10.11
N ILE A 119 -2.37 23.74 -9.31
CA ILE A 119 -1.64 22.81 -8.43
C ILE A 119 -1.98 21.38 -8.81
N THR A 120 -0.95 20.55 -8.94
CA THR A 120 -1.10 19.08 -9.11
C THR A 120 -0.86 18.41 -7.76
N PHE A 121 -1.80 17.58 -7.33
CA PHE A 121 -1.70 16.83 -6.08
C PHE A 121 -1.28 15.39 -6.36
N ILE A 122 -0.22 14.93 -5.72
CA ILE A 122 0.18 13.51 -5.67
C ILE A 122 -0.37 12.94 -4.36
N SER A 123 -1.63 12.59 -4.38
CA SER A 123 -2.32 12.04 -3.20
C SER A 123 -1.87 10.61 -2.92
N LEU A 124 -1.61 10.31 -1.66
CA LEU A 124 -1.20 8.98 -1.22
C LEU A 124 -2.39 8.03 -0.95
N THR A 125 -3.60 8.44 -1.33
CA THR A 125 -4.80 7.61 -1.23
C THR A 125 -4.73 6.38 -2.14
N ASN A 126 -5.26 5.27 -1.67
CA ASN A 126 -5.43 4.03 -2.45
C ASN A 126 -6.82 3.90 -3.10
N LYS A 127 -7.67 4.91 -2.97
CA LYS A 127 -9.00 4.92 -3.60
C LYS A 127 -8.89 5.28 -5.08
N THR A 128 -9.82 4.76 -5.88
CA THR A 128 -9.81 4.91 -7.34
C THR A 128 -11.03 5.64 -7.89
N LYS A 129 -12.03 5.89 -7.06
CA LYS A 129 -13.26 6.59 -7.45
C LYS A 129 -13.23 8.03 -6.92
N ARG A 130 -13.85 8.97 -7.64
CA ARG A 130 -14.00 10.39 -7.26
C ARG A 130 -12.65 11.08 -6.98
N ILE A 131 -11.69 10.85 -7.85
CA ILE A 131 -10.40 11.54 -7.79
C ILE A 131 -10.54 12.87 -8.55
N PRO A 132 -10.18 14.02 -7.94
CA PRO A 132 -10.18 15.33 -8.62
C PRO A 132 -9.27 15.33 -9.85
N LYS A 133 -9.61 16.13 -10.87
CA LYS A 133 -8.87 16.17 -12.15
C LYS A 133 -7.40 16.62 -12.00
N ASN A 134 -7.13 17.44 -11.00
CA ASN A 134 -5.79 17.93 -10.66
C ASN A 134 -5.04 17.03 -9.65
N THR A 135 -5.55 15.83 -9.41
CA THR A 135 -4.99 14.90 -8.39
C THR A 135 -4.65 13.57 -9.04
N VAL A 136 -3.46 13.06 -8.74
CA VAL A 136 -3.06 11.68 -9.02
C VAL A 136 -3.17 10.86 -7.74
N ALA A 137 -3.96 9.79 -7.73
CA ALA A 137 -4.00 8.83 -6.64
C ALA A 137 -2.80 7.89 -6.75
N PHE A 138 -1.79 8.10 -5.91
CA PHE A 138 -0.49 7.43 -5.95
C PHE A 138 -0.40 6.23 -4.99
N GLY A 139 -1.39 6.04 -4.12
CA GLY A 139 -1.44 4.88 -3.21
C GLY A 139 -1.59 3.56 -3.94
N ILE A 140 -1.16 2.46 -3.31
CA ILE A 140 -1.33 1.11 -3.84
C ILE A 140 -2.81 0.75 -3.83
N ASN A 141 -3.43 0.87 -4.99
CA ASN A 141 -4.86 0.66 -5.16
C ASN A 141 -5.20 -0.82 -5.44
N ILE A 142 -6.49 -1.13 -5.36
CA ILE A 142 -7.00 -2.48 -5.57
C ILE A 142 -6.73 -3.00 -6.99
N ASN A 143 -6.75 -2.13 -8.01
CA ASN A 143 -6.53 -2.54 -9.39
C ASN A 143 -5.12 -3.09 -9.59
N SER A 144 -4.09 -2.46 -8.99
CA SER A 144 -2.71 -2.95 -9.02
C SER A 144 -2.56 -4.33 -8.39
N GLN A 145 -3.30 -4.57 -7.31
CA GLN A 145 -3.29 -5.84 -6.59
C GLN A 145 -3.98 -6.94 -7.41
N ILE A 146 -5.13 -6.65 -7.99
CA ILE A 146 -5.89 -7.59 -8.83
C ILE A 146 -5.12 -7.94 -10.10
N ASP A 147 -4.51 -6.97 -10.77
CA ASP A 147 -3.69 -7.22 -11.96
C ASP A 147 -2.50 -8.14 -11.66
N THR A 148 -1.92 -8.00 -10.47
CA THR A 148 -0.82 -8.87 -10.02
C THR A 148 -1.33 -10.28 -9.71
N LEU A 149 -2.45 -10.40 -8.99
CA LEU A 149 -3.08 -11.70 -8.69
C LEU A 149 -3.49 -12.42 -9.98
N LYS A 150 -4.07 -11.71 -10.95
CA LYS A 150 -4.47 -12.30 -12.24
C LYS A 150 -3.28 -12.96 -12.94
N LYS A 151 -2.17 -12.24 -13.09
CA LYS A 151 -0.96 -12.79 -13.71
C LYS A 151 -0.43 -14.02 -12.98
N TYR A 152 -0.46 -14.00 -11.66
CA TYR A 152 -0.03 -15.13 -10.85
C TYR A 152 -1.00 -16.31 -10.96
N PHE A 153 -2.32 -16.09 -10.99
CA PHE A 153 -3.33 -17.11 -11.20
C PHE A 153 -3.14 -17.82 -12.55
N ASP A 154 -2.85 -17.06 -13.60
CA ASP A 154 -2.56 -17.62 -14.94
C ASP A 154 -1.30 -18.50 -14.91
N GLU A 155 -0.25 -18.09 -14.17
CA GLU A 155 1.01 -18.84 -14.04
C GLU A 155 0.80 -20.17 -13.29
N ILE A 156 0.12 -20.15 -12.14
CA ILE A 156 -0.13 -21.36 -11.33
C ILE A 156 -1.36 -22.14 -11.78
N LYS A 157 -2.04 -21.71 -12.86
CA LYS A 157 -3.20 -22.36 -13.48
C LYS A 157 -4.39 -22.54 -12.52
N VAL A 158 -4.68 -21.52 -11.72
CA VAL A 158 -5.88 -21.48 -10.90
C VAL A 158 -7.13 -21.47 -11.79
N SER A 159 -8.11 -22.31 -11.48
CA SER A 159 -9.29 -22.47 -12.34
C SER A 159 -10.63 -22.22 -11.63
N LYS A 160 -10.74 -22.52 -10.35
CA LYS A 160 -11.99 -22.45 -9.57
C LYS A 160 -11.81 -21.65 -8.29
N THR A 161 -11.73 -20.32 -8.43
CA THR A 161 -11.57 -19.41 -7.29
C THR A 161 -12.89 -19.09 -6.62
N LEU A 162 -12.95 -19.22 -5.30
CA LEU A 162 -14.00 -18.63 -4.48
C LEU A 162 -13.59 -17.22 -4.07
N LEU A 163 -14.51 -16.25 -4.21
CA LEU A 163 -14.38 -14.93 -3.60
C LEU A 163 -15.18 -14.91 -2.30
N LEU A 164 -14.52 -14.56 -1.20
CA LEU A 164 -15.13 -14.38 0.12
C LEU A 164 -15.03 -12.92 0.54
N SER A 165 -16.16 -12.30 0.86
CA SER A 165 -16.23 -10.93 1.33
C SER A 165 -17.19 -10.80 2.52
N PRO A 166 -16.90 -9.98 3.54
CA PRO A 166 -17.86 -9.68 4.59
C PRO A 166 -19.04 -8.88 4.06
N LYS A 167 -20.24 -9.14 4.59
CA LYS A 167 -21.50 -8.52 4.10
C LYS A 167 -21.57 -7.00 4.22
N SER A 168 -20.81 -6.38 5.11
CA SER A 168 -21.05 -4.99 5.54
C SER A 168 -19.98 -3.97 5.17
N GLN A 169 -18.79 -4.35 4.74
CA GLN A 169 -17.66 -3.39 4.66
C GLN A 169 -16.99 -3.25 3.30
N PHE A 170 -17.17 -4.17 2.38
CA PHE A 170 -16.39 -4.22 1.15
C PHE A 170 -17.23 -4.26 -0.13
N THR A 171 -18.48 -3.79 -0.10
CA THR A 171 -19.35 -3.76 -1.28
C THR A 171 -18.66 -3.11 -2.47
N ASN A 172 -17.99 -1.96 -2.26
CA ASN A 172 -17.25 -1.28 -3.32
C ASN A 172 -16.01 -2.04 -3.80
N GLN A 173 -15.27 -2.71 -2.88
CA GLN A 173 -14.10 -3.52 -3.26
C GLN A 173 -14.53 -4.81 -3.95
N ALA A 174 -15.56 -5.48 -3.43
CA ALA A 174 -16.14 -6.65 -4.06
C ALA A 174 -16.66 -6.31 -5.47
N GLU A 175 -17.33 -5.17 -5.66
CA GLU A 175 -17.79 -4.70 -6.97
C GLU A 175 -16.61 -4.48 -7.95
N ILE A 176 -15.53 -3.82 -7.51
CA ILE A 176 -14.33 -3.60 -8.34
C ILE A 176 -13.73 -4.96 -8.75
N ILE A 177 -13.65 -5.91 -7.81
CA ILE A 177 -13.08 -7.22 -8.06
C ILE A 177 -13.98 -8.05 -8.97
N THR A 178 -15.29 -8.05 -8.78
CA THR A 178 -16.23 -8.78 -9.63
C THR A 178 -16.30 -8.23 -11.05
N ASN A 179 -16.08 -6.93 -11.22
CA ASN A 179 -15.98 -6.28 -12.51
C ASN A 179 -14.57 -6.34 -13.13
N SER A 180 -13.61 -6.93 -12.43
CA SER A 180 -12.26 -7.16 -12.95
C SER A 180 -12.24 -8.35 -13.93
N GLU A 181 -11.09 -8.52 -14.59
CA GLU A 181 -10.90 -9.68 -15.47
C GLU A 181 -10.62 -11.00 -14.70
N LEU A 182 -10.60 -10.98 -13.35
CA LEU A 182 -10.54 -12.19 -12.55
C LEU A 182 -11.88 -12.93 -12.60
N LYS A 183 -11.81 -14.20 -12.96
CA LYS A 183 -13.01 -15.07 -13.01
C LYS A 183 -13.17 -15.81 -11.68
N PHE A 184 -14.36 -15.70 -11.11
CA PHE A 184 -14.71 -16.41 -9.89
C PHE A 184 -15.69 -17.53 -10.18
N HIS A 185 -15.38 -18.72 -9.64
CA HIS A 185 -16.30 -19.86 -9.70
C HIS A 185 -17.55 -19.58 -8.86
N LYS A 186 -17.38 -18.96 -7.68
CA LYS A 186 -18.46 -18.56 -6.79
C LYS A 186 -18.07 -17.40 -5.90
N ILE A 187 -19.06 -16.57 -5.54
CA ILE A 187 -18.89 -15.42 -4.66
C ILE A 187 -19.76 -15.62 -3.42
N PHE A 188 -19.18 -15.49 -2.25
CA PHE A 188 -19.87 -15.57 -0.97
C PHE A 188 -19.68 -14.33 -0.14
N PHE A 189 -20.79 -13.85 0.38
CA PHE A 189 -20.80 -12.81 1.40
C PHE A 189 -21.10 -13.43 2.76
N TYR A 190 -20.12 -13.44 3.66
CA TYR A 190 -20.26 -14.06 4.96
C TYR A 190 -20.61 -13.06 6.07
N ASN A 191 -21.19 -13.57 7.16
CA ASN A 191 -21.49 -12.79 8.35
C ASN A 191 -20.22 -12.61 9.20
N THR A 192 -19.93 -11.38 9.63
CA THR A 192 -18.72 -11.05 10.40
C THR A 192 -18.75 -11.52 11.86
N ASN A 193 -19.86 -12.05 12.34
CA ASN A 193 -19.93 -12.66 13.66
C ASN A 193 -19.11 -13.97 13.70
N ALA A 194 -18.08 -14.01 14.54
CA ALA A 194 -17.16 -15.16 14.62
C ALA A 194 -17.86 -16.50 14.85
N LYS A 195 -18.95 -16.55 15.62
CA LYS A 195 -19.72 -17.78 15.83
C LYS A 195 -20.42 -18.30 14.57
N LYS A 196 -20.71 -17.42 13.62
CA LYS A 196 -21.37 -17.75 12.35
C LYS A 196 -20.38 -18.09 11.24
N ILE A 197 -19.18 -17.51 11.24
CA ILE A 197 -18.16 -17.72 10.21
C ILE A 197 -17.90 -19.21 10.01
N THR A 198 -17.55 -19.94 11.07
CA THR A 198 -17.25 -21.39 10.98
C THR A 198 -18.42 -22.20 10.42
N SER A 199 -19.67 -21.88 10.80
CA SER A 199 -20.83 -22.60 10.27
C SER A 199 -21.07 -22.30 8.78
N GLU A 200 -20.82 -21.08 8.34
CA GLU A 200 -20.93 -20.69 6.92
C GLU A 200 -19.82 -21.34 6.08
N ILE A 201 -18.58 -21.37 6.58
CA ILE A 201 -17.46 -22.05 5.90
C ILE A 201 -17.71 -23.58 5.81
N LYS A 202 -18.24 -24.22 6.88
CA LYS A 202 -18.63 -25.64 6.83
C LYS A 202 -19.68 -25.93 5.73
N LYS A 203 -20.61 -24.98 5.47
CA LYS A 203 -21.56 -25.12 4.37
C LYS A 203 -20.89 -24.98 3.01
N ILE A 204 -20.00 -23.98 2.84
CA ILE A 204 -19.27 -23.72 1.58
C ILE A 204 -18.38 -24.92 1.20
N THR A 205 -17.77 -25.57 2.18
CA THR A 205 -16.86 -26.70 2.01
C THR A 205 -17.58 -28.07 1.94
N ASN A 206 -18.91 -28.09 2.04
CA ASN A 206 -19.72 -29.33 2.15
C ASN A 206 -19.20 -30.26 3.26
N TYR A 207 -18.71 -29.71 4.39
CA TYR A 207 -18.06 -30.46 5.45
C TYR A 207 -18.90 -31.62 5.96
N GLN A 208 -20.19 -31.43 6.18
CA GLN A 208 -21.08 -32.44 6.72
C GLN A 208 -21.26 -33.65 5.76
N GLU A 209 -21.38 -33.39 4.46
CA GLU A 209 -21.47 -34.47 3.45
C GLU A 209 -20.14 -35.22 3.34
N ARG A 210 -19.02 -34.49 3.28
CA ARG A 210 -17.69 -35.11 3.26
C ARG A 210 -17.41 -35.94 4.51
N LYS A 211 -17.91 -35.55 5.67
CA LYS A 211 -17.83 -36.29 6.92
C LYS A 211 -18.68 -37.58 6.85
N LYS A 212 -19.92 -37.50 6.39
CA LYS A 212 -20.78 -38.65 6.20
C LYS A 212 -20.21 -39.67 5.18
N ASP A 213 -19.56 -39.14 4.13
CA ASP A 213 -18.91 -40.02 3.13
C ASP A 213 -17.74 -40.77 3.75
N LEU A 214 -16.95 -40.15 4.63
CA LEU A 214 -15.91 -40.83 5.40
C LEU A 214 -16.49 -41.90 6.30
N GLU A 215 -17.48 -41.57 7.11
CA GLU A 215 -18.15 -42.52 8.01
C GLU A 215 -18.74 -43.72 7.25
N ARG A 216 -19.33 -43.49 6.08
CA ARG A 216 -19.88 -44.51 5.20
C ARG A 216 -18.77 -45.42 4.65
N ARG A 217 -17.65 -44.85 4.20
CA ARG A 217 -16.53 -45.61 3.67
C ARG A 217 -15.87 -46.48 4.74
N ILE A 218 -15.66 -45.96 5.94
CA ILE A 218 -15.13 -46.69 7.10
C ILE A 218 -16.03 -47.90 7.39
N LYS A 219 -17.35 -47.70 7.51
CA LYS A 219 -18.31 -48.79 7.77
C LYS A 219 -18.33 -49.89 6.70
N ILE A 220 -18.02 -49.55 5.46
CA ILE A 220 -17.90 -50.55 4.37
C ILE A 220 -16.61 -51.32 4.55
N LEU A 221 -15.50 -50.70 4.88
CA LEU A 221 -14.21 -51.34 5.06
C LEU A 221 -14.15 -52.23 6.30
N GLU A 222 -14.76 -51.81 7.41
CA GLU A 222 -14.89 -52.63 8.65
C GLU A 222 -15.59 -53.96 8.43
N LYS A 223 -16.45 -54.07 7.41
CA LYS A 223 -17.17 -55.30 7.06
C LYS A 223 -16.41 -56.18 6.06
N SER A 224 -15.21 -55.77 5.67
CA SER A 224 -14.43 -56.46 4.65
C SER A 224 -13.27 -57.21 5.27
N ASP A 225 -13.13 -58.47 4.95
CA ASP A 225 -12.05 -59.36 5.44
C ASP A 225 -10.76 -59.29 4.61
N LEU A 226 -10.62 -58.29 3.72
CA LEU A 226 -9.47 -58.14 2.85
C LEU A 226 -8.34 -57.36 3.51
N TYR A 227 -7.16 -57.94 3.66
CA TYR A 227 -5.95 -57.30 4.22
C TYR A 227 -5.63 -55.89 3.60
N LYS A 228 -5.89 -55.76 2.31
CA LYS A 228 -5.74 -54.47 1.63
C LYS A 228 -6.64 -53.38 2.21
N HIS A 229 -7.78 -53.71 2.75
CA HIS A 229 -8.74 -52.81 3.35
C HIS A 229 -8.34 -52.37 4.76
N GLU A 230 -7.54 -53.15 5.48
CA GLU A 230 -7.02 -52.74 6.81
C GLU A 230 -6.07 -51.57 6.71
N GLN A 231 -5.25 -51.47 5.67
CA GLN A 231 -4.37 -50.32 5.45
C GLN A 231 -5.18 -49.06 5.10
N GLU A 232 -6.14 -49.18 4.17
CA GLU A 232 -7.03 -48.06 3.84
C GLU A 232 -7.85 -47.61 5.05
N LEU A 233 -8.34 -48.52 5.86
CA LEU A 233 -9.07 -48.22 7.09
C LEU A 233 -8.22 -47.39 8.07
N LYS A 234 -6.99 -47.80 8.35
CA LYS A 234 -6.06 -47.05 9.22
C LYS A 234 -5.75 -45.64 8.70
N GLU A 235 -5.66 -45.46 7.39
CA GLU A 235 -5.47 -44.16 6.79
C GLU A 235 -6.71 -43.27 6.91
N LEU A 236 -7.91 -43.84 6.76
CA LEU A 236 -9.17 -43.11 6.84
C LEU A 236 -9.55 -42.75 8.27
N GLU A 237 -9.21 -43.56 9.26
CA GLU A 237 -9.43 -43.28 10.69
C GLU A 237 -8.66 -42.03 11.17
N GLN A 238 -7.60 -41.65 10.46
CA GLN A 238 -6.82 -40.43 10.75
C GLN A 238 -7.41 -39.17 10.10
N LYS A 239 -8.42 -39.27 9.24
CA LYS A 239 -9.05 -38.16 8.52
C LYS A 239 -10.32 -37.68 9.23
N TYR A 240 -10.66 -36.42 8.97
CA TYR A 240 -11.91 -35.82 9.46
C TYR A 240 -13.01 -35.84 8.41
N THR A 241 -12.65 -35.87 7.12
CA THR A 241 -13.58 -35.90 5.99
C THR A 241 -13.02 -36.72 4.84
N LEU A 242 -13.88 -37.14 3.89
CA LEU A 242 -13.50 -37.82 2.67
C LEU A 242 -13.81 -36.95 1.45
N GLY A 243 -12.90 -36.97 0.47
CA GLY A 243 -13.05 -36.25 -0.78
C GLY A 243 -12.56 -34.79 -0.69
N LYS A 244 -12.45 -34.17 -1.86
CA LYS A 244 -11.94 -32.78 -2.01
C LYS A 244 -13.09 -31.79 -2.11
N VAL A 245 -12.80 -30.54 -1.79
CA VAL A 245 -13.70 -29.42 -2.08
C VAL A 245 -13.76 -29.14 -3.60
N ASN A 246 -14.83 -28.49 -4.06
CA ASN A 246 -15.03 -28.18 -5.49
C ASN A 246 -14.43 -26.81 -5.90
N PHE A 247 -13.30 -26.46 -5.32
CA PHE A 247 -12.52 -25.26 -5.68
C PHE A 247 -11.04 -25.49 -5.38
N ASP A 248 -10.18 -24.78 -6.10
CA ASP A 248 -8.71 -24.89 -5.98
C ASP A 248 -8.07 -23.66 -5.32
N SER A 249 -8.85 -22.61 -5.15
CA SER A 249 -8.37 -21.36 -4.56
C SER A 249 -9.48 -20.55 -3.89
N VAL A 250 -9.08 -19.70 -2.94
CA VAL A 250 -9.96 -18.81 -2.19
C VAL A 250 -9.30 -17.43 -2.09
N LEU A 251 -9.98 -16.38 -2.57
CA LEU A 251 -9.61 -15.01 -2.33
C LEU A 251 -10.48 -14.43 -1.21
N VAL A 252 -9.87 -14.06 -0.09
CA VAL A 252 -10.54 -13.51 1.09
C VAL A 252 -10.33 -12.00 1.13
N LEU A 253 -11.42 -11.22 1.05
CA LEU A 253 -11.42 -9.76 1.17
C LEU A 253 -11.65 -9.32 2.61
N ASP A 254 -10.80 -9.73 3.51
CA ASP A 254 -10.83 -9.28 4.90
C ASP A 254 -9.41 -9.12 5.46
N PHE A 255 -9.29 -8.62 6.68
CA PHE A 255 -8.00 -8.34 7.32
C PHE A 255 -8.02 -8.58 8.83
N GLY A 256 -6.83 -8.60 9.42
CA GLY A 256 -6.64 -8.75 10.85
C GLY A 256 -7.29 -10.04 11.40
N GLU A 257 -7.88 -9.95 12.57
CA GLU A 257 -8.48 -11.09 13.27
C GLU A 257 -9.64 -11.75 12.52
N ARG A 258 -10.34 -11.03 11.64
CA ARG A 258 -11.41 -11.63 10.83
C ARG A 258 -10.86 -12.51 9.73
N LEU A 259 -9.81 -12.06 9.03
CA LEU A 259 -9.10 -12.89 8.05
C LEU A 259 -8.61 -14.18 8.70
N LYS A 260 -7.96 -14.07 9.87
CA LYS A 260 -7.52 -15.22 10.67
C LYS A 260 -8.69 -16.16 11.01
N SER A 261 -9.82 -15.63 11.45
CA SER A 261 -11.02 -16.40 11.78
C SER A 261 -11.57 -17.17 10.57
N VAL A 262 -11.58 -16.53 9.38
CA VAL A 262 -12.01 -17.18 8.14
C VAL A 262 -11.08 -18.34 7.79
N LEU A 263 -9.77 -18.12 7.77
CA LEU A 263 -8.78 -19.16 7.42
C LEU A 263 -8.77 -20.30 8.44
N THR A 264 -8.84 -20.00 9.73
CA THR A 264 -9.00 -21.02 10.79
C THR A 264 -10.28 -21.85 10.61
N SER A 265 -11.37 -21.23 10.13
CA SER A 265 -12.62 -21.95 9.85
C SER A 265 -12.49 -22.91 8.67
N PHE A 266 -11.64 -22.62 7.67
CA PHE A 266 -11.30 -23.60 6.63
C PHE A 266 -10.53 -24.78 7.19
N MET A 267 -9.55 -24.55 8.06
CA MET A 267 -8.83 -25.64 8.76
C MET A 267 -9.80 -26.53 9.56
N PHE A 268 -10.71 -25.94 10.32
CA PHE A 268 -11.75 -26.69 11.04
C PHE A 268 -12.79 -27.36 10.14
N SER A 269 -12.77 -27.07 8.87
CA SER A 269 -13.58 -27.72 7.84
C SER A 269 -12.80 -28.72 7.02
N ASP A 270 -11.60 -29.13 7.50
CA ASP A 270 -10.69 -30.05 6.86
C ASP A 270 -10.36 -29.65 5.41
N VAL A 271 -9.98 -28.36 5.25
CA VAL A 271 -9.49 -27.78 4.00
C VAL A 271 -8.14 -27.14 4.29
N SER A 272 -7.08 -27.77 3.82
CA SER A 272 -5.70 -27.35 4.07
C SER A 272 -5.15 -26.45 2.98
N SER A 273 -4.14 -25.67 3.33
CA SER A 273 -3.38 -24.85 2.37
C SER A 273 -2.49 -25.68 1.43
N ASN A 274 -2.40 -27.00 1.61
CA ASN A 274 -1.74 -27.90 0.68
C ASN A 274 -2.67 -28.34 -0.47
N GLU A 275 -3.98 -28.23 -0.27
CA GLU A 275 -5.00 -28.62 -1.25
C GLU A 275 -5.61 -27.43 -1.97
N VAL A 276 -5.71 -26.29 -1.28
CA VAL A 276 -6.35 -25.07 -1.75
C VAL A 276 -5.43 -23.88 -1.55
N ASN A 277 -5.23 -23.07 -2.59
CA ASN A 277 -4.45 -21.85 -2.49
C ASN A 277 -5.28 -20.73 -1.84
N PHE A 278 -4.80 -20.17 -0.75
CA PHE A 278 -5.45 -19.04 -0.09
C PHE A 278 -4.77 -17.73 -0.48
N PHE A 279 -5.60 -16.76 -0.82
CA PHE A 279 -5.18 -15.41 -1.22
C PHE A 279 -5.90 -14.34 -0.41
N THR A 280 -5.22 -13.22 -0.22
CA THR A 280 -5.82 -11.98 0.26
C THR A 280 -5.21 -10.79 -0.46
N LEU A 281 -5.77 -9.58 -0.26
CA LEU A 281 -5.15 -8.35 -0.71
C LEU A 281 -4.07 -7.93 0.29
N ASN A 282 -3.16 -7.05 -0.16
CA ASN A 282 -2.12 -6.53 0.73
C ASN A 282 -2.73 -5.75 1.89
N GLN A 283 -2.30 -6.10 3.09
CA GLN A 283 -2.75 -5.51 4.34
C GLN A 283 -1.56 -5.06 5.20
N TRP A 284 -0.38 -4.95 4.58
CA TRP A 284 0.84 -4.58 5.29
C TRP A 284 1.03 -5.45 6.53
N PHE A 285 1.22 -6.76 6.28
CA PHE A 285 1.28 -7.78 7.31
C PHE A 285 2.32 -7.43 8.38
N ASP A 286 1.87 -7.56 9.61
CA ASP A 286 2.72 -7.53 10.79
C ASP A 286 3.42 -8.90 10.95
N GLU A 287 4.67 -8.90 11.35
CA GLU A 287 5.43 -10.13 11.62
C GLU A 287 4.83 -10.98 12.75
N THR A 288 3.98 -10.42 13.59
CA THR A 288 3.24 -11.15 14.64
C THR A 288 2.35 -12.25 14.04
N PHE A 289 1.91 -12.12 12.78
CA PHE A 289 1.13 -13.14 12.08
C PHE A 289 1.93 -14.37 11.64
N PHE A 290 3.26 -14.33 11.66
CA PHE A 290 4.10 -15.46 11.24
C PHE A 290 3.87 -16.74 12.03
N ASN A 291 3.50 -16.62 13.29
CA ASN A 291 3.31 -17.77 14.18
C ASN A 291 1.90 -18.40 14.05
N GLU A 292 1.01 -17.82 13.25
CA GLU A 292 -0.35 -18.28 13.11
C GLU A 292 -0.45 -19.40 12.07
N ASN A 293 -0.78 -20.61 12.51
CA ASN A 293 -0.90 -21.78 11.62
C ASN A 293 -1.90 -21.58 10.49
N ALA A 294 -3.01 -20.88 10.76
CA ALA A 294 -4.04 -20.62 9.76
C ALA A 294 -3.57 -19.68 8.63
N LEU A 295 -2.51 -18.91 8.86
CA LEU A 295 -1.95 -17.99 7.87
C LEU A 295 -0.79 -18.57 7.06
N GLN A 296 -0.33 -19.78 7.40
CA GLN A 296 0.72 -20.43 6.61
C GLN A 296 0.23 -20.71 5.19
N ASN A 297 1.10 -20.46 4.22
CA ASN A 297 0.79 -20.51 2.79
C ASN A 297 -0.29 -19.50 2.30
N LEU A 298 -0.63 -18.48 3.08
CA LEU A 298 -1.46 -17.39 2.60
C LEU A 298 -0.66 -16.51 1.64
N HIS A 299 -1.19 -16.30 0.43
CA HIS A 299 -0.57 -15.49 -0.61
C HIS A 299 -1.19 -14.09 -0.65
N PHE A 300 -0.36 -13.08 -0.94
CA PHE A 300 -0.84 -11.71 -1.07
C PHE A 300 0.10 -10.86 -1.95
N PRO A 301 -0.46 -9.90 -2.72
CA PRO A 301 0.34 -8.95 -3.48
C PRO A 301 0.92 -7.87 -2.57
N ALA A 302 2.20 -7.56 -2.72
CA ALA A 302 2.87 -6.51 -1.97
C ALA A 302 3.97 -5.83 -2.79
N ILE A 303 4.48 -4.71 -2.30
CA ILE A 303 5.69 -4.08 -2.81
C ILE A 303 6.90 -4.98 -2.56
N ASP A 304 8.02 -4.62 -3.17
CA ASP A 304 9.27 -5.35 -2.97
C ASP A 304 9.77 -5.23 -1.52
N PHE A 305 9.71 -6.34 -0.77
CA PHE A 305 10.08 -6.35 0.65
C PHE A 305 11.58 -6.18 0.89
N ASP A 306 12.44 -6.52 -0.05
CA ASP A 306 13.87 -6.27 0.09
C ASP A 306 14.16 -4.77 0.05
N ASN A 307 13.49 -4.05 -0.83
CA ASN A 307 13.57 -2.60 -0.90
C ASN A 307 12.91 -1.92 0.32
N LEU A 308 11.76 -2.44 0.75
CA LEU A 308 11.11 -1.94 1.97
C LEU A 308 12.03 -2.11 3.19
N LYS A 309 12.73 -3.23 3.31
CA LYS A 309 13.69 -3.48 4.39
C LYS A 309 14.86 -2.50 4.36
N LYS A 310 15.39 -2.19 3.17
CA LYS A 310 16.44 -1.17 3.00
C LYS A 310 15.97 0.21 3.40
N PHE A 311 14.74 0.59 2.98
CA PHE A 311 14.12 1.85 3.37
C PHE A 311 13.93 1.93 4.89
N LYS A 312 13.34 0.90 5.51
CA LYS A 312 13.14 0.84 6.96
C LYS A 312 14.45 0.99 7.73
N LYS A 313 15.49 0.24 7.33
CA LYS A 313 16.80 0.35 7.95
C LYS A 313 17.33 1.78 7.89
N LYS A 314 17.34 2.39 6.72
CA LYS A 314 17.83 3.76 6.54
C LYS A 314 17.03 4.79 7.33
N TYR A 315 15.71 4.63 7.37
CA TYR A 315 14.83 5.47 8.16
C TYR A 315 15.13 5.35 9.66
N LEU A 316 15.27 4.13 10.18
CA LEU A 316 15.62 3.85 11.57
C LEU A 316 17.00 4.42 11.93
N ASP A 317 18.00 4.25 11.06
CA ASP A 317 19.36 4.77 11.27
C ASP A 317 19.42 6.31 11.40
N ILE A 318 18.44 7.03 10.78
CA ILE A 318 18.42 8.50 10.79
C ILE A 318 17.46 9.06 11.84
N PHE A 319 16.30 8.44 12.03
CA PHE A 319 15.24 9.00 12.89
C PHE A 319 15.06 8.24 14.21
N GLU A 320 15.80 7.14 14.43
CA GLU A 320 15.76 6.30 15.64
C GLU A 320 14.35 5.74 15.95
N GLU A 321 13.50 5.62 14.90
CA GLU A 321 12.14 5.07 15.01
C GLU A 321 11.78 4.26 13.76
N GLU A 322 10.82 3.33 13.89
CA GLU A 322 10.28 2.57 12.77
C GLU A 322 9.33 3.41 11.92
N PRO A 323 9.46 3.39 10.58
CA PRO A 323 8.53 4.11 9.71
C PRO A 323 7.18 3.42 9.64
N ASN A 324 6.12 4.20 9.40
CA ASN A 324 4.88 3.64 8.90
C ASN A 324 5.15 2.92 7.57
N GLN A 325 4.65 1.69 7.43
CA GLN A 325 4.99 0.81 6.30
C GLN A 325 4.67 1.39 4.93
N VAL A 326 3.65 2.25 4.82
CA VAL A 326 3.26 2.90 3.56
C VAL A 326 3.98 4.23 3.32
N SER A 327 4.77 4.75 4.26
CA SER A 327 5.50 6.01 4.13
C SER A 327 6.57 5.99 3.02
N ILE A 328 7.03 4.81 2.60
CA ILE A 328 7.90 4.62 1.42
C ILE A 328 7.28 5.24 0.15
N LEU A 329 5.95 5.32 0.05
CA LEU A 329 5.28 5.97 -1.08
C LEU A 329 5.49 7.48 -1.08
N ALA A 330 5.61 8.12 0.08
CA ALA A 330 5.91 9.54 0.18
C ALA A 330 7.37 9.84 -0.23
N TYR A 331 8.30 8.96 0.12
CA TYR A 331 9.68 8.99 -0.39
C TYR A 331 9.70 8.95 -1.92
N ASP A 332 9.00 7.98 -2.52
CA ASP A 332 8.95 7.81 -3.97
C ASP A 332 8.17 8.92 -4.69
N ALA A 333 7.17 9.51 -4.03
CA ALA A 333 6.44 10.67 -4.57
C ALA A 333 7.37 11.89 -4.73
N LEU A 334 8.25 12.16 -3.77
CA LEU A 334 9.26 13.21 -3.92
C LEU A 334 10.24 12.86 -5.05
N GLY A 335 10.71 11.63 -5.12
CA GLY A 335 11.59 11.16 -6.18
C GLY A 335 10.96 11.31 -7.58
N LEU A 336 9.67 11.00 -7.72
CA LEU A 336 8.90 11.19 -8.96
C LEU A 336 8.83 12.67 -9.37
N ILE A 337 8.48 13.54 -8.43
CA ILE A 337 8.37 15.00 -8.68
C ILE A 337 9.73 15.56 -9.10
N TYR A 338 10.79 15.18 -8.38
CA TYR A 338 12.16 15.58 -8.71
C TYR A 338 12.57 15.08 -10.09
N TYR A 339 12.31 13.82 -10.41
CA TYR A 339 12.61 13.26 -11.72
C TYR A 339 11.92 14.04 -12.86
N CYS A 340 10.64 14.35 -12.71
CA CYS A 340 9.89 15.13 -13.69
C CYS A 340 10.45 16.54 -13.84
N TRP A 341 10.77 17.21 -12.75
CA TRP A 341 11.32 18.54 -12.75
C TRP A 341 12.73 18.58 -13.36
N PHE A 342 13.61 17.68 -12.92
CA PHE A 342 15.01 17.65 -13.35
C PHE A 342 15.16 17.34 -14.85
N ASN A 343 14.36 16.42 -15.38
CA ASN A 343 14.40 16.04 -16.80
C ASN A 343 13.59 16.98 -17.72
N ASN A 344 13.16 18.14 -17.24
CA ASN A 344 12.43 19.14 -18.00
C ASN A 344 12.93 20.56 -17.72
N ASP A 345 14.22 20.79 -17.87
CA ASP A 345 14.86 22.08 -17.75
C ASP A 345 14.53 22.82 -16.43
N ALA A 346 14.41 22.07 -15.34
CA ALA A 346 14.02 22.56 -14.02
C ALA A 346 12.60 23.18 -13.97
N GLN A 347 11.67 22.60 -14.74
CA GLN A 347 10.25 22.99 -14.73
C GLN A 347 9.38 21.76 -14.47
N PHE A 348 8.51 21.82 -13.48
CA PHE A 348 7.51 20.77 -13.26
C PHE A 348 6.30 20.97 -14.17
N LYS A 349 5.99 19.98 -15.00
CA LYS A 349 4.79 19.94 -15.86
C LYS A 349 3.99 18.66 -15.56
N PRO A 350 2.67 18.76 -15.28
CA PRO A 350 1.83 17.61 -14.93
C PRO A 350 1.86 16.47 -15.96
N ASP A 351 1.96 16.80 -17.25
CA ASP A 351 1.93 15.83 -18.35
C ASP A 351 3.09 14.82 -18.27
N GLN A 352 4.19 15.18 -17.64
CA GLN A 352 5.34 14.29 -17.46
C GLN A 352 5.08 13.13 -16.52
N LEU A 353 4.08 13.25 -15.65
CA LEU A 353 3.61 12.16 -14.78
C LEU A 353 3.05 10.98 -15.58
N TYR A 354 2.63 11.20 -16.84
CA TYR A 354 1.98 10.20 -17.69
C TYR A 354 2.95 9.52 -18.68
N ASN A 355 4.20 9.31 -18.24
CA ASN A 355 5.20 8.62 -19.05
C ASN A 355 4.79 7.18 -19.35
N LYS A 356 4.71 6.82 -20.64
CA LYS A 356 4.33 5.47 -21.11
C LYS A 356 5.27 4.37 -20.65
N ASN A 357 6.55 4.69 -20.45
CA ASN A 357 7.55 3.75 -19.95
C ASN A 357 7.48 3.56 -18.42
N GLY A 358 6.68 4.39 -17.75
CA GLY A 358 6.54 4.39 -16.31
C GLY A 358 7.78 4.88 -15.58
N PHE A 359 7.80 4.62 -14.28
CA PHE A 359 8.84 5.04 -13.35
C PHE A 359 9.28 3.86 -12.49
N LYS A 360 10.45 4.00 -11.87
CA LYS A 360 10.97 3.03 -10.92
C LYS A 360 11.33 3.74 -9.61
N GLY A 361 10.53 3.49 -8.58
CA GLY A 361 10.80 3.93 -7.21
C GLY A 361 11.40 2.82 -6.35
N LEU A 362 11.58 3.11 -5.05
CA LEU A 362 11.98 2.09 -4.07
C LEU A 362 10.89 1.03 -3.88
N HIS A 363 9.60 1.44 -3.87
CA HIS A 363 8.50 0.47 -3.75
C HIS A 363 8.33 -0.43 -4.98
N GLY A 364 8.92 -0.10 -6.12
CA GLY A 364 8.86 -0.88 -7.35
C GLY A 364 8.61 -0.02 -8.60
N LYS A 365 8.26 -0.69 -9.70
CA LYS A 365 7.86 -0.02 -10.93
C LYS A 365 6.39 0.38 -10.88
N PHE A 366 6.05 1.52 -11.48
CA PHE A 366 4.68 1.99 -11.62
C PHE A 366 4.50 2.85 -12.87
N ILE A 367 3.27 2.96 -13.32
CA ILE A 367 2.83 3.92 -14.36
C ILE A 367 1.66 4.73 -13.83
N ILE A 368 1.46 5.93 -14.34
CA ILE A 368 0.29 6.75 -14.04
C ILE A 368 -0.56 6.84 -15.30
N LYS A 369 -1.83 6.49 -15.17
CA LYS A 369 -2.82 6.57 -16.24
C LYS A 369 -4.17 6.96 -15.64
N ASP A 370 -4.88 7.86 -16.31
CA ASP A 370 -6.21 8.32 -15.89
C ASP A 370 -6.24 8.77 -14.40
N ASN A 371 -5.23 9.51 -13.99
CA ASN A 371 -5.01 10.00 -12.61
C ASN A 371 -4.86 8.89 -11.54
N LEU A 372 -4.59 7.67 -11.95
CA LEU A 372 -4.35 6.54 -11.05
C LEU A 372 -2.96 5.96 -11.28
N SER A 373 -2.24 5.70 -10.21
CA SER A 373 -1.02 4.91 -10.28
C SER A 373 -1.34 3.42 -10.40
N LYS A 374 -0.62 2.74 -11.26
CA LYS A 374 -0.65 1.30 -11.42
C LYS A 374 0.71 0.73 -11.05
N HIS A 375 0.78 0.08 -9.90
CA HIS A 375 2.01 -0.46 -9.32
C HIS A 375 2.25 -1.90 -9.76
N GLN A 376 3.49 -2.23 -10.11
CA GLN A 376 3.91 -3.60 -10.35
C GLN A 376 4.30 -4.22 -9.00
N LEU A 377 3.41 -5.02 -8.45
CA LEU A 377 3.61 -5.70 -7.18
C LEU A 377 4.26 -7.07 -7.37
N LYS A 378 4.66 -7.68 -6.28
CA LYS A 378 5.15 -9.06 -6.16
C LYS A 378 4.11 -9.88 -5.39
N ILE A 379 4.12 -11.21 -5.56
CA ILE A 379 3.35 -12.10 -4.69
C ILE A 379 4.28 -12.70 -3.65
N TYR A 380 3.86 -12.57 -2.41
CA TYR A 380 4.49 -13.20 -1.27
C TYR A 380 3.54 -14.22 -0.65
N LYS A 381 4.11 -15.21 0.02
CA LYS A 381 3.38 -16.11 0.91
C LYS A 381 3.99 -16.13 2.29
N VAL A 382 3.17 -16.35 3.29
CA VAL A 382 3.63 -16.63 4.66
C VAL A 382 4.18 -18.05 4.69
N SER A 383 5.44 -18.26 5.04
CA SER A 383 6.07 -19.56 5.16
C SER A 383 7.20 -19.52 6.18
N ASP A 384 7.20 -20.47 7.11
CA ASP A 384 8.30 -20.64 8.08
C ASP A 384 8.71 -19.35 8.81
N LYS A 385 7.72 -18.61 9.31
CA LYS A 385 7.90 -17.34 10.04
C LYS A 385 8.54 -16.22 9.20
N LYS A 386 8.35 -16.23 7.90
CA LYS A 386 8.83 -15.15 7.00
C LYS A 386 7.91 -14.98 5.80
N PHE A 387 8.08 -13.88 5.11
CA PHE A 387 7.48 -13.65 3.80
C PHE A 387 8.39 -14.21 2.70
N LEU A 388 7.92 -15.24 2.03
CA LEU A 388 8.61 -15.84 0.90
C LEU A 388 8.05 -15.23 -0.39
N LYS A 389 8.90 -14.60 -1.20
CA LYS A 389 8.53 -14.14 -2.53
C LYS A 389 8.34 -15.36 -3.44
N VAL A 390 7.19 -15.43 -4.12
CA VAL A 390 6.84 -16.53 -5.02
C VAL A 390 6.58 -16.07 -6.46
N TYR A 391 6.41 -14.74 -6.68
CA TYR A 391 6.24 -14.16 -8.00
C TYR A 391 6.79 -12.73 -8.08
#